data_1c0236a786b8626d4bdc445d9f71de2b
#
_entry.id   1c0236a786b8626d4bdc445d9f71de2b
#
_cell.length_a   1.000
_cell.length_b   1.000
_cell.length_c   1.000
_cell.angle_alpha   90.00
_cell.angle_beta   90.00
_cell.angle_gamma   90.00
#
_symmetry.space_group_name_H-M   'P 1'
#
loop_
_entity.id
_entity.type
_entity.pdbx_description
1 polymer ?
#
loop_
_entity_poly.entity_id
_entity_poly.type
_entity_poly.pdbx_seq_one_letter_code
_entity_poly.pdbx_strand_id
1 'polypeptide(L)'
;MNKIWIGNGQLVLPDKIVSGGSVLLEGKKIAAVNVPCPPDARRVDVDGSYIMAGFVDIHVHGGGDSDFMDEDASAFPTIAKAHCAHGTTALCPTTMTC
;
A
#
# COMPACT_ATOMS: atom_id res chain seq x y z
N MET A 1 -12.95 16.13 -5.13
CA MET A 1 -11.90 15.24 -4.63
C MET A 1 -11.98 13.89 -5.28
N ASN A 2 -10.86 13.30 -5.60
CA ASN A 2 -10.83 11.98 -6.23
C ASN A 2 -11.23 10.91 -5.23
N LYS A 3 -12.27 10.17 -5.59
CA LYS A 3 -12.71 8.99 -4.83
C LYS A 3 -12.38 7.73 -5.61
N ILE A 4 -11.82 6.76 -4.93
CA ILE A 4 -11.54 5.44 -5.48
C ILE A 4 -12.20 4.42 -4.56
N TRP A 5 -13.07 3.60 -5.14
CA TRP A 5 -13.66 2.48 -4.43
C TRP A 5 -12.97 1.19 -4.89
N ILE A 6 -12.40 0.47 -3.93
CA ILE A 6 -11.76 -0.83 -4.16
C ILE A 6 -12.65 -1.86 -3.49
N GLY A 7 -13.18 -2.79 -4.25
CA GLY A 7 -14.15 -3.73 -3.69
C GLY A 7 -14.22 -5.08 -4.36
N ASN A 8 -15.19 -5.84 -3.95
CA ASN A 8 -15.37 -7.24 -4.34
C ASN A 8 -14.14 -8.08 -3.96
N GLY A 9 -13.60 -7.86 -2.77
CA GLY A 9 -12.40 -8.53 -2.29
C GLY A 9 -12.55 -9.12 -0.90
N GLN A 10 -11.52 -9.83 -0.49
CA GLN A 10 -11.38 -10.33 0.87
C GLN A 10 -10.77 -9.22 1.72
N LEU A 11 -11.60 -8.45 2.41
CA LEU A 11 -11.13 -7.30 3.20
C LEU A 11 -10.53 -7.78 4.51
N VAL A 12 -9.24 -7.56 4.70
CA VAL A 12 -8.51 -7.96 5.90
C VAL A 12 -8.59 -6.84 6.92
N LEU A 13 -9.31 -7.09 8.00
CA LEU A 13 -9.43 -6.21 9.15
C LEU A 13 -8.61 -6.76 10.32
N PRO A 14 -8.38 -5.99 11.40
CA PRO A 14 -7.57 -6.46 12.52
C PRO A 14 -8.05 -7.75 13.18
N ASP A 15 -9.35 -8.02 13.15
CA ASP A 15 -9.98 -9.15 13.87
C ASP A 15 -10.69 -10.14 12.96
N LYS A 16 -10.79 -9.85 11.65
CA LYS A 16 -11.56 -10.72 10.73
C LYS A 16 -11.26 -10.42 9.27
N ILE A 17 -11.69 -11.31 8.39
CA ILE A 17 -11.70 -11.12 6.95
C ILE A 17 -13.15 -11.06 6.48
N VAL A 18 -13.49 -10.02 5.74
CA VAL A 18 -14.86 -9.82 5.23
C VAL A 18 -14.88 -10.14 3.74
N SER A 19 -15.63 -11.18 3.36
CA SER A 19 -15.86 -11.50 1.95
C SER A 19 -16.76 -10.45 1.28
N GLY A 20 -16.45 -10.09 0.04
CA GLY A 20 -17.18 -9.03 -0.65
C GLY A 20 -17.01 -7.68 -0.02
N GLY A 21 -15.90 -7.48 0.68
CA GLY A 21 -15.57 -6.23 1.35
C GLY A 21 -15.07 -5.15 0.40
N SER A 22 -15.00 -3.94 0.91
CA SER A 22 -14.58 -2.77 0.13
C SER A 22 -13.90 -1.73 0.98
N VAL A 23 -13.14 -0.86 0.31
CA VAL A 23 -12.51 0.32 0.90
C VAL A 23 -12.79 1.51 -0.02
N LEU A 24 -13.22 2.62 0.55
CA LEU A 24 -13.38 3.87 -0.18
C LEU A 24 -12.23 4.80 0.20
N LEU A 25 -11.47 5.19 -0.81
CA LEU A 25 -10.38 6.15 -0.66
C LEU A 25 -10.86 7.52 -1.16
N GLU A 26 -10.51 8.56 -0.43
CA GLU A 26 -10.77 9.94 -0.82
C GLU A 26 -9.51 10.76 -0.63
N GLY A 27 -8.89 11.16 -1.73
CA GLY A 27 -7.58 11.77 -1.68
C GLY A 27 -6.55 10.81 -1.07
N LYS A 28 -5.90 11.23 0.01
CA LYS A 28 -4.87 10.46 0.71
C LYS A 28 -5.39 9.71 1.93
N LYS A 29 -6.70 9.61 2.09
CA LYS A 29 -7.31 9.01 3.29
C LYS A 29 -8.25 7.87 2.94
N ILE A 30 -8.38 6.95 3.87
CA ILE A 30 -9.44 5.94 3.86
C ILE A 30 -10.69 6.63 4.41
N ALA A 31 -11.67 6.87 3.54
CA ALA A 31 -12.89 7.55 3.92
C ALA A 31 -13.90 6.62 4.59
N ALA A 32 -13.96 5.37 4.12
CA ALA A 32 -14.89 4.38 4.67
C ALA A 32 -14.44 2.97 4.32
N VAL A 33 -14.90 2.01 5.08
CA VAL A 33 -14.70 0.59 4.80
C VAL A 33 -16.05 -0.09 4.69
N ASN A 34 -16.10 -1.10 3.81
CA ASN A 34 -17.26 -1.97 3.67
C ASN A 34 -18.55 -1.21 3.29
N VAL A 35 -18.44 -0.29 2.34
CA VAL A 35 -19.54 0.52 1.82
C VAL A 35 -19.78 0.21 0.35
N PRO A 36 -21.00 0.46 -0.17
CA PRO A 36 -21.25 0.39 -1.61
C PRO A 36 -20.43 1.40 -2.39
N CYS A 37 -20.20 1.12 -3.66
CA CYS A 37 -19.48 2.05 -4.53
C CYS A 37 -20.33 3.31 -4.78
N PRO A 38 -19.85 4.49 -4.36
CA PRO A 38 -20.53 5.72 -4.71
C PRO A 38 -20.54 5.95 -6.23
N PRO A 39 -21.57 6.62 -6.78
CA PRO A 39 -21.64 6.85 -8.23
C PRO A 39 -20.54 7.77 -8.76
N ASP A 40 -19.94 8.60 -7.91
CA ASP A 40 -18.86 9.52 -8.28
C ASP A 40 -17.46 8.94 -8.03
N ALA A 41 -17.34 7.70 -7.57
CA ALA A 41 -16.06 7.06 -7.31
C ALA A 41 -15.59 6.25 -8.52
N ARG A 42 -14.27 6.24 -8.74
CA ARG A 42 -13.64 5.28 -9.64
C ARG A 42 -13.74 3.88 -9.01
N ARG A 43 -14.28 2.94 -9.75
CA ARG A 43 -14.47 1.56 -9.28
C ARG A 43 -13.27 0.69 -9.65
N VAL A 44 -12.70 0.03 -8.66
CA VAL A 44 -11.68 -1.00 -8.84
C VAL A 44 -12.21 -2.30 -8.26
N ASP A 45 -12.50 -3.26 -9.13
CA ASP A 45 -12.97 -4.59 -8.74
C ASP A 45 -11.75 -5.51 -8.67
N VAL A 46 -11.48 -6.07 -7.50
CA VAL A 46 -10.31 -6.93 -7.29
C VAL A 46 -10.63 -8.42 -7.44
N ASP A 47 -11.87 -8.74 -7.83
CA ASP A 47 -12.31 -10.10 -8.21
C ASP A 47 -11.88 -11.17 -7.19
N GLY A 48 -12.21 -10.95 -5.93
CA GLY A 48 -11.95 -11.89 -4.85
C GLY A 48 -10.55 -11.84 -4.25
N SER A 49 -9.67 -10.98 -4.75
CA SER A 49 -8.33 -10.80 -4.18
C SER A 49 -8.40 -10.18 -2.79
N TYR A 50 -7.31 -10.29 -2.04
CA TYR A 50 -7.24 -9.65 -0.74
C TYR A 50 -7.10 -8.14 -0.86
N ILE A 51 -7.82 -7.43 0.01
CA ILE A 51 -7.70 -5.98 0.21
C ILE A 51 -7.19 -5.78 1.62
N MET A 52 -6.05 -5.13 1.77
CA MET A 52 -5.43 -4.92 3.08
C MET A 52 -4.63 -3.63 3.09
N ALA A 53 -4.30 -3.16 4.29
CA ALA A 53 -3.42 -2.01 4.45
C ALA A 53 -2.04 -2.32 3.87
N GLY A 54 -1.39 -1.30 3.32
CA GLY A 54 -0.01 -1.42 2.87
C GLY A 54 0.93 -1.75 4.03
N PHE A 55 1.99 -2.48 3.74
CA PHE A 55 2.97 -2.84 4.76
C PHE A 55 3.80 -1.63 5.19
N VAL A 56 4.12 -1.60 6.48
CA VAL A 56 5.06 -0.64 7.05
C VAL A 56 6.33 -1.40 7.42
N ASP A 57 7.44 -1.06 6.78
CA ASP A 57 8.74 -1.68 7.06
C ASP A 57 9.55 -0.76 7.97
N ILE A 58 9.78 -1.19 9.19
CA ILE A 58 10.45 -0.38 10.22
C ILE A 58 11.96 -0.55 10.24
N HIS A 59 12.51 -1.46 9.43
CA HIS A 59 13.94 -1.72 9.41
C HIS A 59 14.33 -2.31 8.05
N VAL A 60 14.89 -1.48 7.18
CA VAL A 60 15.26 -1.89 5.83
C VAL A 60 16.53 -1.17 5.38
N HIS A 61 17.50 -1.94 4.90
CA HIS A 61 18.80 -1.44 4.45
C HIS A 61 18.84 -1.13 2.96
N GLY A 62 18.00 -1.78 2.18
CA GLY A 62 17.98 -1.57 0.73
C GLY A 62 17.00 -2.48 0.00
N GLY A 63 17.12 -2.52 -1.30
CA GLY A 63 16.32 -3.34 -2.20
C GLY A 63 16.61 -2.99 -3.66
N GLY A 64 16.22 -3.87 -4.59
CA GLY A 64 16.44 -3.63 -6.02
C GLY A 64 17.91 -3.44 -6.37
N ASP A 65 18.81 -4.19 -5.72
CA ASP A 65 20.27 -4.12 -5.84
C ASP A 65 20.86 -2.77 -5.39
N SER A 66 20.11 -1.98 -4.62
CA SER A 66 20.59 -0.72 -4.05
C SER A 66 20.55 -0.76 -2.52
N ASP A 67 21.42 0.00 -1.89
CA ASP A 67 21.55 0.12 -0.43
C ASP A 67 21.41 1.59 -0.06
N PHE A 68 20.81 1.88 1.10
CA PHE A 68 20.69 3.26 1.58
C PHE A 68 22.05 3.90 1.88
N MET A 69 23.12 3.09 1.98
CA MET A 69 24.50 3.57 2.10
C MET A 69 25.14 3.93 0.77
N ASP A 70 24.46 3.65 -0.37
CA ASP A 70 24.98 4.01 -1.69
C ASP A 70 25.04 5.52 -1.85
N GLU A 71 26.11 6.00 -2.49
CA GLU A 71 26.31 7.43 -2.70
C GLU A 71 25.43 7.98 -3.83
N ASP A 72 24.84 7.11 -4.65
CA ASP A 72 23.99 7.51 -5.78
C ASP A 72 22.60 7.91 -5.28
N ALA A 73 22.18 9.12 -5.60
CA ALA A 73 20.86 9.63 -5.22
C ALA A 73 19.71 8.80 -5.79
N SER A 74 19.92 8.06 -6.88
CA SER A 74 18.91 7.18 -7.46
C SER A 74 18.65 5.93 -6.63
N ALA A 75 19.48 5.63 -5.63
CA ALA A 75 19.30 4.47 -4.78
C ALA A 75 17.98 4.53 -3.99
N PHE A 76 17.62 5.69 -3.44
CA PHE A 76 16.40 5.83 -2.65
C PHE A 76 15.13 5.55 -3.43
N PRO A 77 14.91 6.15 -4.62
CA PRO A 77 13.76 5.81 -5.45
C PRO A 77 13.75 4.34 -5.89
N THR A 78 14.92 3.77 -6.22
CA THR A 78 15.04 2.37 -6.62
C THR A 78 14.58 1.43 -5.50
N ILE A 79 15.05 1.69 -4.27
CA ILE A 79 14.68 0.87 -3.10
C ILE A 79 13.18 1.01 -2.82
N ALA A 80 12.67 2.22 -2.79
CA ALA A 80 11.26 2.48 -2.53
C ALA A 80 10.36 1.80 -3.56
N LYS A 81 10.72 1.87 -4.83
CA LYS A 81 9.98 1.23 -5.91
C LYS A 81 9.98 -0.29 -5.80
N ALA A 82 11.12 -0.89 -5.44
CA ALA A 82 11.24 -2.33 -5.26
C ALA A 82 10.30 -2.84 -4.16
N HIS A 83 10.26 -2.16 -3.02
CA HIS A 83 9.39 -2.55 -1.92
C HIS A 83 7.92 -2.23 -2.20
N CYS A 84 7.64 -1.09 -2.82
CA CYS A 84 6.27 -0.70 -3.20
C CYS A 84 5.63 -1.72 -4.14
N ALA A 85 6.40 -2.30 -5.06
CA ALA A 85 5.90 -3.33 -5.97
C ALA A 85 5.39 -4.58 -5.25
N HIS A 86 5.79 -4.79 -4.00
CA HIS A 86 5.37 -5.91 -3.16
C HIS A 86 4.48 -5.51 -1.99
N GLY A 87 3.91 -4.31 -2.03
CA GLY A 87 2.89 -3.88 -1.08
C GLY A 87 3.37 -3.02 0.08
N THR A 88 4.65 -2.67 0.16
CA THR A 88 5.16 -1.76 1.20
C THR A 88 4.81 -0.32 0.84
N THR A 89 4.12 0.38 1.75
CA THR A 89 3.67 1.76 1.55
C THR A 89 4.41 2.77 2.42
N ALA A 90 5.11 2.31 3.44
CA ALA A 90 5.97 3.14 4.28
C ALA A 90 7.18 2.33 4.71
N LEU A 91 8.34 2.95 4.76
CA LEU A 91 9.56 2.28 5.21
C LEU A 91 10.44 3.25 6.00
N CYS A 92 11.26 2.66 6.88
CA CYS A 92 12.26 3.38 7.65
C CYS A 92 13.64 3.04 7.09
N PRO A 93 14.26 3.93 6.29
CA PRO A 93 15.59 3.71 5.77
C PRO A 93 16.57 3.48 6.91
N THR A 94 17.30 2.38 6.85
CA THR A 94 18.24 2.00 7.91
C THR A 94 19.65 2.03 7.36
N THR A 95 20.53 2.73 8.04
CA THR A 95 21.94 2.82 7.69
C THR A 95 22.78 2.02 8.65
N MET A 96 24.01 1.74 8.26
CA MET A 96 24.99 1.12 9.12
C MET A 96 26.13 2.10 9.42
N THR A 97 26.71 1.97 10.60
CA THR A 97 27.88 2.74 10.98
C THR A 97 29.10 2.26 10.20
N CYS A 98 29.83 3.18 9.62
CA CYS A 98 31.08 2.86 8.91
C CYS A 98 32.27 3.13 9.80
#